data_87468c7c0a5f6dcc13e9f41a0610d7ae
#
_entry.id   87468c7c0a5f6dcc13e9f41a0610d7ae
#
_cell.length_a   1.000
_cell.length_b   1.000
_cell.length_c   1.000
_cell.angle_alpha   90.00
_cell.angle_beta   90.00
_cell.angle_gamma   90.00
#
_symmetry.space_group_name_H-M   'P 1'
#
loop_
_entity.id
_entity.type
_entity.pdbx_description
1 polymer ?
#
loop_
_entity_poly.entity_id
_entity_poly.type
_entity_poly.pdbx_seq_one_letter_code
_entity_poly.pdbx_strand_id
1 'polypeptide(L)'
;MMMSRTSLGPIAQRSCSAPAALPATVISSSNRACRQVHCSVSAQVSPASSSSSAAAANEPLMVRAARGLEVERAPCWMMRQAGRFQKSYRDLAKRHPSFRERSETTELIVEISLQPWNSFRPDGVILFSDILTPLPGLGVPFDIDDNKGPIIENPIRSMEQLKQLHELDLSQLEFVGRSLTQLRSEVQGQAAVIGFVGSPWTLATYVIEGRQQPAVQEHQEHMITYIRYQIDSGAQCVQIFDSWGGQLPPREWDRWSGPYLKRIISAVKSTHPLTPLTVYANGSGGLLERLKGTGADVVGLDWTVDMADARRRLGNDVSLQGNVDPTILFASEAAITENVREVVAKAGRGRHILNLGHGVLVGTPEESVAHFFDVSKTLLYANMQ
;
A
#
# COMPACT_ATOMS: atom_id res chain seq x y z
N MET A 1 -51.95 -16.23 -0.60
CA MET A 1 -52.99 -16.42 0.43
C MET A 1 -52.40 -16.02 1.77
N MET A 2 -52.96 -14.98 2.37
CA MET A 2 -52.83 -14.44 3.72
C MET A 2 -51.43 -14.06 4.30
N MET A 3 -51.26 -12.76 4.36
CA MET A 3 -50.32 -12.02 5.23
C MET A 3 -50.69 -12.19 6.70
N SER A 4 -49.71 -12.30 7.59
CA SER A 4 -49.90 -11.97 9.01
C SER A 4 -48.97 -10.78 9.37
N ARG A 5 -49.60 -9.68 9.74
CA ARG A 5 -48.97 -8.47 10.32
C ARG A 5 -48.71 -8.73 11.80
N THR A 6 -47.49 -8.54 12.26
CA THR A 6 -47.17 -8.40 13.67
C THR A 6 -46.82 -6.94 13.98
N SER A 7 -47.52 -6.38 14.92
CA SER A 7 -47.48 -5.00 15.39
C SER A 7 -46.25 -4.73 16.24
N LEU A 8 -45.56 -3.61 15.93
CA LEU A 8 -44.52 -3.03 16.78
C LEU A 8 -45.14 -2.09 17.82
N GLY A 9 -44.91 -2.36 19.10
CA GLY A 9 -45.22 -1.49 20.21
C GLY A 9 -44.18 -0.36 20.40
N PRO A 10 -44.52 0.73 21.13
CA PRO A 10 -43.74 1.94 21.18
C PRO A 10 -42.50 1.83 22.09
N ILE A 11 -41.35 2.30 21.59
CA ILE A 11 -40.09 2.41 22.35
C ILE A 11 -40.11 3.70 23.19
N ALA A 12 -39.98 3.54 24.51
CA ALA A 12 -39.92 4.62 25.48
C ALA A 12 -38.58 5.41 25.31
N GLN A 13 -38.69 6.74 25.15
CA GLN A 13 -37.57 7.68 25.20
C GLN A 13 -37.09 7.79 26.65
N ARG A 14 -35.83 7.46 26.89
CA ARG A 14 -35.10 7.83 28.12
C ARG A 14 -34.25 9.07 27.85
N SER A 15 -34.53 10.16 28.55
CA SER A 15 -33.76 11.37 28.60
C SER A 15 -32.45 11.14 29.36
N CYS A 16 -31.28 11.42 28.73
CA CYS A 16 -29.99 11.53 29.39
C CYS A 16 -29.72 13.00 29.71
N SER A 17 -29.62 13.31 30.98
CA SER A 17 -29.17 14.59 31.55
C SER A 17 -27.64 14.67 31.47
N ALA A 18 -27.13 15.86 31.09
CA ALA A 18 -25.71 16.20 30.99
C ALA A 18 -25.06 16.37 32.38
N PRO A 19 -23.78 16.02 32.58
CA PRO A 19 -23.05 16.38 33.81
C PRO A 19 -22.48 17.80 33.75
N ALA A 20 -22.45 18.44 34.92
CA ALA A 20 -22.08 19.83 35.20
C ALA A 20 -20.57 20.11 34.98
N ALA A 21 -20.30 21.37 34.58
CA ALA A 21 -18.97 21.92 34.41
C ALA A 21 -18.27 22.18 35.75
N LEU A 22 -16.97 21.92 35.84
CA LEU A 22 -16.07 22.30 36.92
C LEU A 22 -15.40 23.64 36.62
N PRO A 23 -15.07 24.47 37.65
CA PRO A 23 -14.63 25.86 37.47
C PRO A 23 -13.14 25.97 37.11
N ALA A 24 -12.83 26.98 36.31
CA ALA A 24 -11.49 27.35 35.90
C ALA A 24 -10.70 28.02 37.06
N THR A 25 -9.49 27.51 37.30
CA THR A 25 -8.53 28.14 38.21
C THR A 25 -7.64 29.11 37.45
N VAL A 26 -7.70 30.39 37.88
CA VAL A 26 -6.86 31.48 37.37
C VAL A 26 -5.47 31.35 38.00
N ILE A 27 -4.43 31.28 37.17
CA ILE A 27 -3.03 31.43 37.62
C ILE A 27 -2.47 32.72 37.05
N SER A 28 -2.06 33.61 37.97
CA SER A 28 -1.52 34.93 37.70
C SER A 28 -0.12 34.86 37.08
N SER A 29 0.11 35.76 36.12
CA SER A 29 1.38 36.05 35.48
C SER A 29 2.31 36.85 36.38
N SER A 30 3.55 36.38 36.57
CA SER A 30 4.64 37.24 37.07
C SER A 30 5.65 37.48 35.94
N ASN A 31 5.74 38.72 35.50
CA ASN A 31 6.77 39.26 34.61
C ASN A 31 8.16 39.16 35.23
N ARG A 32 9.10 38.53 34.56
CA ARG A 32 10.54 38.82 34.73
C ARG A 32 11.14 39.12 33.35
N ALA A 33 11.58 40.37 33.23
CA ALA A 33 12.35 40.86 32.11
C ALA A 33 13.69 40.13 32.02
N CYS A 34 14.00 39.56 30.86
CA CYS A 34 15.34 39.07 30.55
C CYS A 34 15.93 39.91 29.41
N ARG A 35 17.09 40.47 29.66
CA ARG A 35 17.86 41.36 28.78
C ARG A 35 18.23 40.62 27.47
N GLN A 36 17.97 41.32 26.36
CA GLN A 36 18.52 40.92 25.05
C GLN A 36 20.01 41.17 25.00
N VAL A 37 20.80 40.13 24.77
CA VAL A 37 22.17 40.25 24.34
C VAL A 37 22.17 39.96 22.81
N HIS A 38 22.42 41.02 22.04
CA HIS A 38 22.67 40.89 20.61
C HIS A 38 24.06 40.28 20.40
N CYS A 39 24.09 39.05 19.86
CA CYS A 39 25.28 38.48 19.29
C CYS A 39 25.01 38.29 17.79
N SER A 40 25.51 39.18 16.96
CA SER A 40 25.49 39.11 15.51
C SER A 40 26.59 38.14 15.05
N VAL A 41 26.22 36.91 14.72
CA VAL A 41 27.08 35.98 13.98
C VAL A 41 26.53 35.92 12.56
N SER A 42 27.20 36.56 11.62
CA SER A 42 26.98 36.40 10.19
C SER A 42 27.53 35.05 9.74
N ALA A 43 26.64 34.06 9.68
CA ALA A 43 26.94 32.78 9.02
C ALA A 43 26.74 32.93 7.52
N GLN A 44 27.83 32.93 6.77
CA GLN A 44 27.80 32.75 5.31
C GLN A 44 27.28 31.34 5.00
N VAL A 45 26.05 31.27 4.48
CA VAL A 45 25.50 30.03 3.92
C VAL A 45 26.07 29.84 2.54
N SER A 46 27.04 28.93 2.41
CA SER A 46 27.48 28.41 1.11
C SER A 46 26.40 27.50 0.53
N PRO A 47 26.11 27.55 -0.77
CA PRO A 47 25.08 26.72 -1.37
C PRO A 47 25.58 25.28 -1.55
N ALA A 48 25.18 24.36 -0.66
CA ALA A 48 25.33 22.93 -0.83
C ALA A 48 24.16 22.38 -1.71
N SER A 49 24.16 22.68 -3.01
CA SER A 49 23.06 22.31 -3.89
C SER A 49 23.42 21.42 -5.10
N SER A 50 24.67 20.96 -5.25
CA SER A 50 25.06 20.16 -6.42
C SER A 50 25.22 18.67 -6.19
N SER A 51 25.34 18.19 -4.96
CA SER A 51 25.47 16.74 -4.66
C SER A 51 24.14 16.00 -4.50
N SER A 52 23.06 16.68 -4.14
CA SER A 52 21.73 16.06 -3.97
C SER A 52 21.01 15.77 -5.30
N SER A 53 21.27 16.55 -6.35
CA SER A 53 20.62 16.36 -7.66
C SER A 53 21.19 15.16 -8.44
N ALA A 54 22.49 14.91 -8.34
CA ALA A 54 23.14 13.79 -9.02
C ALA A 54 22.78 12.42 -8.39
N ALA A 55 22.63 12.37 -7.07
CA ALA A 55 22.18 11.16 -6.37
C ALA A 55 20.72 10.83 -6.69
N ALA A 56 19.85 11.83 -6.80
CA ALA A 56 18.44 11.66 -7.15
C ALA A 56 18.24 11.17 -8.59
N ALA A 57 19.14 11.52 -9.52
CA ALA A 57 19.06 11.07 -10.91
C ALA A 57 19.33 9.56 -11.09
N ASN A 58 20.02 8.93 -10.15
CA ASN A 58 20.31 7.48 -10.17
C ASN A 58 19.25 6.62 -9.45
N GLU A 59 18.24 7.22 -8.83
CA GLU A 59 17.14 6.46 -8.22
C GLU A 59 16.20 5.91 -9.31
N PRO A 60 15.61 4.71 -9.11
CA PRO A 60 14.62 4.17 -10.03
C PRO A 60 13.48 5.15 -10.29
N LEU A 61 12.97 5.17 -11.52
CA LEU A 61 11.90 6.07 -11.97
C LEU A 61 10.70 6.07 -11.02
N MET A 62 10.30 4.90 -10.53
CA MET A 62 9.17 4.75 -9.61
C MET A 62 9.42 5.45 -8.26
N VAL A 63 10.61 5.36 -7.71
CA VAL A 63 10.97 6.03 -6.45
C VAL A 63 10.91 7.55 -6.63
N ARG A 64 11.47 8.05 -7.75
CA ARG A 64 11.43 9.48 -8.08
C ARG A 64 9.99 10.00 -8.19
N ALA A 65 9.12 9.31 -8.95
CA ALA A 65 7.72 9.68 -9.10
C ALA A 65 6.96 9.63 -7.78
N ALA A 66 7.18 8.60 -6.96
CA ALA A 66 6.57 8.47 -5.64
C ALA A 66 6.93 9.63 -4.70
N ARG A 67 8.18 10.10 -4.76
CA ARG A 67 8.67 11.27 -4.01
C ARG A 67 8.32 12.62 -4.64
N GLY A 68 7.67 12.60 -5.81
CA GLY A 68 7.31 13.82 -6.54
C GLY A 68 8.49 14.56 -7.15
N LEU A 69 9.60 13.85 -7.40
CA LEU A 69 10.73 14.37 -8.15
C LEU A 69 10.41 14.37 -9.65
N GLU A 70 11.19 15.09 -10.44
CA GLU A 70 11.02 15.15 -11.88
C GLU A 70 11.24 13.77 -12.52
N VAL A 71 10.32 13.41 -13.41
CA VAL A 71 10.35 12.16 -14.18
C VAL A 71 9.95 12.44 -15.62
N GLU A 72 10.50 11.66 -16.54
CA GLU A 72 10.26 11.80 -17.99
C GLU A 72 8.93 11.22 -18.44
N ARG A 73 8.37 10.27 -17.67
CA ARG A 73 7.06 9.62 -17.90
C ARG A 73 6.52 9.05 -16.59
N ALA A 74 5.28 8.62 -16.59
CA ALA A 74 4.74 7.83 -15.49
C ALA A 74 5.47 6.46 -15.44
N PRO A 75 6.11 6.08 -14.32
CA PRO A 75 6.56 4.70 -14.12
C PRO A 75 5.38 3.76 -14.08
N CYS A 76 5.59 2.51 -14.50
CA CYS A 76 4.54 1.52 -14.61
C CYS A 76 4.92 0.20 -13.94
N TRP A 77 3.99 -0.35 -13.17
CA TRP A 77 3.98 -1.73 -12.68
C TRP A 77 2.54 -2.19 -12.47
N MET A 78 2.29 -3.48 -12.23
CA MET A 78 0.94 -3.99 -12.03
C MET A 78 0.83 -4.79 -10.72
N MET A 79 -0.20 -4.52 -9.94
CA MET A 79 -0.56 -5.39 -8.83
C MET A 79 -0.86 -6.80 -9.34
N ARG A 80 -0.26 -7.83 -8.70
CA ARG A 80 -0.30 -9.23 -9.12
C ARG A 80 0.34 -9.51 -10.49
N GLN A 81 1.32 -8.68 -10.90
CA GLN A 81 2.07 -8.89 -12.14
C GLN A 81 2.83 -10.24 -12.16
N ALA A 82 3.29 -10.72 -11.02
CA ALA A 82 3.80 -12.09 -10.88
C ALA A 82 2.64 -13.01 -10.50
N GLY A 83 2.20 -13.89 -11.42
CA GLY A 83 1.03 -14.70 -11.10
C GLY A 83 0.43 -15.50 -12.25
N ARG A 84 -0.78 -16.01 -12.01
CA ARG A 84 -1.47 -17.05 -12.81
C ARG A 84 -1.78 -16.67 -14.26
N PHE A 85 -1.77 -15.41 -14.64
CA PHE A 85 -1.95 -15.04 -16.06
C PHE A 85 -0.72 -15.48 -16.89
N GLN A 86 0.48 -15.45 -16.31
CA GLN A 86 1.74 -15.73 -17.00
C GLN A 86 2.01 -17.22 -17.12
N LYS A 87 2.38 -17.68 -18.33
CA LYS A 87 2.64 -19.10 -18.61
C LYS A 87 3.80 -19.64 -17.79
N SER A 88 4.89 -18.86 -17.67
CA SER A 88 6.07 -19.23 -16.86
C SER A 88 5.70 -19.52 -15.41
N TYR A 89 4.83 -18.70 -14.80
CA TYR A 89 4.31 -18.95 -13.46
C TYR A 89 3.48 -20.25 -13.39
N ARG A 90 2.56 -20.44 -14.35
CA ARG A 90 1.72 -21.65 -14.37
C ARG A 90 2.55 -22.93 -14.52
N ASP A 91 3.61 -22.89 -15.31
CA ASP A 91 4.50 -24.06 -15.51
C ASP A 91 5.37 -24.32 -14.26
N LEU A 92 5.80 -23.26 -13.57
CA LEU A 92 6.48 -23.37 -12.27
C LEU A 92 5.54 -23.93 -11.20
N ALA A 93 4.29 -23.44 -11.13
CA ALA A 93 3.29 -23.88 -10.16
C ALA A 93 2.89 -25.36 -10.33
N LYS A 94 3.00 -25.93 -11.54
CA LYS A 94 2.82 -27.39 -11.75
C LYS A 94 3.94 -28.22 -11.12
N ARG A 95 5.17 -27.69 -11.09
CA ARG A 95 6.34 -28.34 -10.47
C ARG A 95 6.37 -28.18 -8.96
N HIS A 96 5.86 -27.03 -8.48
CA HIS A 96 5.78 -26.64 -7.08
C HIS A 96 4.34 -26.29 -6.73
N PRO A 97 3.46 -27.27 -6.47
CA PRO A 97 2.01 -27.04 -6.33
C PRO A 97 1.64 -26.26 -5.05
N SER A 98 2.42 -26.36 -3.98
CA SER A 98 2.16 -25.63 -2.74
C SER A 98 2.40 -24.13 -2.93
N PHE A 99 1.41 -23.29 -2.62
CA PHE A 99 1.60 -21.85 -2.62
C PHE A 99 2.62 -21.43 -1.55
N ARG A 100 2.58 -22.04 -0.38
CA ARG A 100 3.52 -21.75 0.70
C ARG A 100 4.96 -22.07 0.29
N GLU A 101 5.20 -23.22 -0.35
CA GLU A 101 6.52 -23.53 -0.89
C GLU A 101 7.00 -22.41 -1.83
N ARG A 102 6.16 -21.98 -2.77
CA ARG A 102 6.50 -20.91 -3.73
C ARG A 102 6.73 -19.55 -3.07
N SER A 103 6.04 -19.25 -1.96
CA SER A 103 6.10 -17.95 -1.28
C SER A 103 7.01 -17.92 -0.05
N GLU A 104 7.63 -19.06 0.33
CA GLU A 104 8.53 -19.18 1.48
C GLU A 104 9.94 -19.68 1.10
N THR A 105 10.13 -20.13 -0.16
CA THR A 105 11.45 -20.52 -0.69
C THR A 105 12.08 -19.37 -1.45
N THR A 106 13.20 -18.87 -0.98
CA THR A 106 13.88 -17.66 -1.52
C THR A 106 14.08 -17.75 -3.04
N GLU A 107 14.58 -18.87 -3.55
CA GLU A 107 14.86 -19.09 -4.98
C GLU A 107 13.60 -18.99 -5.83
N LEU A 108 12.49 -19.59 -5.36
CA LEU A 108 11.21 -19.55 -6.04
C LEU A 108 10.58 -18.16 -5.99
N ILE A 109 10.66 -17.46 -4.84
CA ILE A 109 10.20 -16.08 -4.70
C ILE A 109 10.91 -15.19 -5.71
N VAL A 110 12.23 -15.28 -5.78
CA VAL A 110 13.05 -14.45 -6.68
C VAL A 110 12.74 -14.79 -8.14
N GLU A 111 12.71 -16.07 -8.51
CA GLU A 111 12.33 -16.50 -9.88
C GLU A 111 10.97 -15.93 -10.28
N ILE A 112 9.95 -16.12 -9.44
CA ILE A 112 8.58 -15.67 -9.73
C ILE A 112 8.50 -14.16 -9.82
N SER A 113 9.13 -13.43 -8.88
CA SER A 113 9.15 -11.96 -8.88
C SER A 113 9.79 -11.37 -10.13
N LEU A 114 10.82 -12.04 -10.68
CA LEU A 114 11.55 -11.61 -11.86
C LEU A 114 10.88 -12.02 -13.19
N GLN A 115 9.94 -12.98 -13.21
CA GLN A 115 9.28 -13.39 -14.45
C GLN A 115 8.66 -12.21 -15.22
N PRO A 116 7.85 -11.31 -14.60
CA PRO A 116 7.32 -10.14 -15.29
C PRO A 116 8.41 -9.15 -15.71
N TRP A 117 9.43 -8.97 -14.88
CA TRP A 117 10.54 -8.07 -15.20
C TRP A 117 11.34 -8.55 -16.40
N ASN A 118 11.58 -9.85 -16.49
CA ASN A 118 12.26 -10.44 -17.65
C ASN A 118 11.43 -10.33 -18.92
N SER A 119 10.11 -10.47 -18.84
CA SER A 119 9.19 -10.45 -19.98
C SER A 119 8.81 -9.04 -20.45
N PHE A 120 8.54 -8.12 -19.52
CA PHE A 120 7.87 -6.85 -19.82
C PHE A 120 8.66 -5.62 -19.39
N ARG A 121 9.71 -5.78 -18.56
CA ARG A 121 10.51 -4.66 -18.01
C ARG A 121 9.67 -3.58 -17.35
N PRO A 122 8.82 -3.90 -16.35
CA PRO A 122 8.16 -2.89 -15.53
C PRO A 122 9.16 -2.04 -14.75
N ASP A 123 8.73 -0.85 -14.30
CA ASP A 123 9.55 0.05 -13.46
C ASP A 123 9.54 -0.35 -11.98
N GLY A 124 8.75 -1.34 -11.61
CA GLY A 124 8.70 -1.90 -10.27
C GLY A 124 8.68 -3.42 -10.27
N VAL A 125 9.47 -4.04 -9.39
CA VAL A 125 9.48 -5.48 -9.13
C VAL A 125 8.98 -5.71 -7.72
N ILE A 126 7.75 -6.24 -7.61
CA ILE A 126 7.17 -6.55 -6.31
C ILE A 126 7.59 -7.94 -5.87
N LEU A 127 7.95 -8.06 -4.58
CA LEU A 127 8.21 -9.34 -3.93
C LEU A 127 7.01 -10.29 -4.14
N PHE A 128 7.25 -11.50 -4.63
CA PHE A 128 6.20 -12.53 -4.65
C PHE A 128 5.98 -13.07 -3.25
N SER A 129 4.84 -12.75 -2.67
CA SER A 129 4.46 -13.06 -1.29
C SER A 129 2.94 -12.93 -1.13
N ASP A 130 2.43 -13.05 0.08
CA ASP A 130 1.04 -12.74 0.43
C ASP A 130 0.98 -11.67 1.53
N ILE A 131 -0.15 -10.94 1.62
CA ILE A 131 -0.37 -9.95 2.69
C ILE A 131 -0.40 -10.60 4.08
N LEU A 132 -0.68 -11.91 4.15
CA LEU A 132 -0.72 -12.71 5.38
C LEU A 132 0.64 -13.30 5.77
N THR A 133 1.67 -13.14 4.93
CA THR A 133 3.03 -13.67 5.18
C THR A 133 3.57 -13.40 6.59
N PRO A 134 3.32 -12.25 7.26
CA PRO A 134 3.80 -12.05 8.62
C PRO A 134 3.05 -12.84 9.70
N LEU A 135 1.87 -13.40 9.43
CA LEU A 135 1.02 -14.04 10.45
C LEU A 135 1.66 -15.26 11.14
N PRO A 136 2.38 -16.18 10.47
CA PRO A 136 3.09 -17.25 11.17
C PRO A 136 4.09 -16.73 12.21
N GLY A 137 4.82 -15.66 11.88
CA GLY A 137 5.72 -14.98 12.82
C GLY A 137 5.02 -14.36 14.04
N LEU A 138 3.69 -14.29 14.05
CA LEU A 138 2.84 -13.87 15.18
C LEU A 138 2.19 -15.05 15.90
N GLY A 139 2.45 -16.28 15.45
CA GLY A 139 1.81 -17.49 15.99
C GLY A 139 0.45 -17.81 15.35
N VAL A 140 0.09 -17.19 14.23
CA VAL A 140 -1.15 -17.47 13.48
C VAL A 140 -0.83 -18.19 12.19
N PRO A 141 -0.87 -19.53 12.15
CA PRO A 141 -0.66 -20.28 10.92
C PRO A 141 -1.81 -20.07 9.94
N PHE A 142 -1.48 -19.97 8.65
CA PHE A 142 -2.46 -19.91 7.56
C PHE A 142 -2.00 -20.78 6.40
N ASP A 143 -2.92 -21.12 5.50
CA ASP A 143 -2.63 -21.73 4.22
C ASP A 143 -3.40 -20.99 3.10
N ILE A 144 -3.03 -21.25 1.85
CA ILE A 144 -3.70 -20.66 0.68
C ILE A 144 -4.13 -21.79 -0.26
N ASP A 145 -5.43 -22.01 -0.33
CA ASP A 145 -6.06 -22.88 -1.31
C ASP A 145 -6.24 -22.14 -2.64
N ASP A 146 -5.84 -22.74 -3.75
CA ASP A 146 -5.90 -22.11 -5.07
C ASP A 146 -7.32 -21.72 -5.50
N ASN A 147 -8.36 -22.36 -4.96
CA ASN A 147 -9.76 -22.10 -5.30
C ASN A 147 -10.48 -21.23 -4.26
N LYS A 148 -10.17 -21.43 -2.97
CA LYS A 148 -10.85 -20.75 -1.85
C LYS A 148 -10.11 -19.49 -1.38
N GLY A 149 -8.83 -19.34 -1.72
CA GLY A 149 -7.97 -18.28 -1.23
C GLY A 149 -7.39 -18.59 0.17
N PRO A 150 -7.02 -17.56 0.94
CA PRO A 150 -6.43 -17.73 2.26
C PRO A 150 -7.37 -18.45 3.24
N ILE A 151 -6.81 -19.41 3.99
CA ILE A 151 -7.49 -20.19 5.01
C ILE A 151 -6.73 -20.05 6.32
N ILE A 152 -7.38 -19.56 7.36
CA ILE A 152 -6.86 -19.57 8.73
C ILE A 152 -7.56 -20.69 9.48
N GLU A 153 -6.81 -21.75 9.79
CA GLU A 153 -7.38 -22.95 10.41
C GLU A 153 -7.95 -22.69 11.80
N ASN A 154 -7.27 -21.84 12.57
CA ASN A 154 -7.64 -21.52 13.94
C ASN A 154 -7.87 -20.00 14.08
N PRO A 155 -9.00 -19.46 13.61
CA PRO A 155 -9.28 -18.04 13.70
C PRO A 155 -9.50 -17.63 15.18
N ILE A 156 -9.07 -16.41 15.52
CA ILE A 156 -9.16 -15.86 16.86
C ILE A 156 -10.61 -15.48 17.16
N ARG A 157 -11.22 -16.12 18.17
CA ARG A 157 -12.61 -15.93 18.57
C ARG A 157 -12.78 -15.38 20.00
N SER A 158 -11.71 -15.31 20.78
CA SER A 158 -11.77 -14.83 22.16
C SER A 158 -10.57 -13.94 22.50
N MET A 159 -10.71 -13.16 23.59
CA MET A 159 -9.63 -12.34 24.14
C MET A 159 -8.48 -13.19 24.67
N GLU A 160 -8.78 -14.42 25.15
CA GLU A 160 -7.77 -15.35 25.62
C GLU A 160 -6.88 -15.84 24.47
N GLN A 161 -7.50 -16.13 23.30
CA GLN A 161 -6.75 -16.50 22.09
C GLN A 161 -5.93 -15.31 21.57
N LEU A 162 -6.47 -14.08 21.62
CA LEU A 162 -5.73 -12.89 21.22
C LEU A 162 -4.45 -12.69 22.04
N LYS A 163 -4.49 -12.95 23.34
CA LYS A 163 -3.32 -12.89 24.23
C LYS A 163 -2.24 -13.94 23.93
N GLN A 164 -2.55 -14.93 23.09
CA GLN A 164 -1.57 -15.93 22.65
C GLN A 164 -0.71 -15.43 21.48
N LEU A 165 -1.07 -14.30 20.86
CA LEU A 165 -0.21 -13.64 19.91
C LEU A 165 1.07 -13.17 20.60
N HIS A 166 2.20 -13.38 19.96
CA HIS A 166 3.49 -12.94 20.46
C HIS A 166 4.09 -11.86 19.56
N GLU A 167 5.19 -11.26 20.00
CA GLU A 167 5.94 -10.32 19.17
C GLU A 167 6.37 -10.98 17.85
N LEU A 168 6.46 -10.19 16.80
CA LEU A 168 6.79 -10.68 15.46
C LEU A 168 8.18 -11.32 15.44
N ASP A 169 8.22 -12.63 15.26
CA ASP A 169 9.45 -13.39 15.09
C ASP A 169 9.96 -13.27 13.64
N LEU A 170 10.91 -12.37 13.44
CA LEU A 170 11.53 -12.15 12.12
C LEU A 170 12.39 -13.32 11.66
N SER A 171 12.80 -14.25 12.54
CA SER A 171 13.55 -15.44 12.13
C SER A 171 12.72 -16.36 11.22
N GLN A 172 11.40 -16.37 11.40
CA GLN A 172 10.47 -17.11 10.54
C GLN A 172 10.24 -16.43 9.18
N LEU A 173 10.75 -15.20 8.98
CA LEU A 173 10.57 -14.39 7.79
C LEU A 173 11.89 -14.11 7.06
N GLU A 174 12.97 -14.82 7.41
CA GLU A 174 14.30 -14.63 6.79
C GLU A 174 14.26 -14.77 5.26
N PHE A 175 13.40 -15.64 4.73
CA PHE A 175 13.22 -15.80 3.29
C PHE A 175 12.77 -14.50 2.61
N VAL A 176 11.99 -13.64 3.28
CA VAL A 176 11.57 -12.32 2.78
C VAL A 176 12.78 -11.40 2.61
N GLY A 177 13.60 -11.28 3.66
CA GLY A 177 14.80 -10.44 3.63
C GLY A 177 15.82 -10.89 2.58
N ARG A 178 16.08 -12.20 2.51
CA ARG A 178 16.99 -12.78 1.50
C ARG A 178 16.48 -12.51 0.08
N SER A 179 15.19 -12.71 -0.16
CA SER A 179 14.58 -12.46 -1.47
C SER A 179 14.67 -10.99 -1.89
N LEU A 180 14.37 -10.06 -0.98
CA LEU A 180 14.48 -8.62 -1.26
C LEU A 180 15.93 -8.21 -1.59
N THR A 181 16.89 -8.70 -0.82
CA THR A 181 18.32 -8.46 -1.07
C THR A 181 18.75 -8.98 -2.45
N GLN A 182 18.33 -10.19 -2.81
CA GLN A 182 18.65 -10.78 -4.11
C GLN A 182 17.95 -10.02 -5.24
N LEU A 183 16.67 -9.67 -5.11
CA LEU A 183 15.95 -8.88 -6.10
C LEU A 183 16.63 -7.53 -6.35
N ARG A 184 17.11 -6.86 -5.28
CA ARG A 184 17.90 -5.61 -5.43
C ARG A 184 19.14 -5.80 -6.27
N SER A 185 19.86 -6.91 -6.08
CA SER A 185 21.05 -7.25 -6.87
C SER A 185 20.70 -7.53 -8.34
N GLU A 186 19.62 -8.30 -8.58
CA GLU A 186 19.22 -8.70 -9.93
C GLU A 186 18.73 -7.54 -10.80
N VAL A 187 17.96 -6.62 -10.23
CA VAL A 187 17.42 -5.48 -11.02
C VAL A 187 18.42 -4.34 -11.20
N GLN A 188 19.52 -4.32 -10.46
CA GLN A 188 20.65 -3.36 -10.62
C GLN A 188 20.20 -1.89 -10.73
N GLY A 189 19.14 -1.49 -10.02
CA GLY A 189 18.61 -0.14 -10.05
C GLY A 189 17.75 0.22 -11.26
N GLN A 190 17.55 -0.69 -12.22
CA GLN A 190 16.71 -0.46 -13.41
C GLN A 190 15.20 -0.45 -13.07
N ALA A 191 14.82 -1.07 -11.98
CA ALA A 191 13.46 -1.04 -11.43
C ALA A 191 13.50 -0.87 -9.91
N ALA A 192 12.42 -0.35 -9.32
CA ALA A 192 12.28 -0.30 -7.87
C ALA A 192 11.85 -1.66 -7.33
N VAL A 193 12.51 -2.15 -6.28
CA VAL A 193 12.05 -3.32 -5.53
C VAL A 193 10.97 -2.88 -4.55
N ILE A 194 9.80 -3.54 -4.63
CA ILE A 194 8.61 -3.17 -3.87
C ILE A 194 8.35 -4.24 -2.82
N GLY A 195 8.38 -3.82 -1.55
CA GLY A 195 7.83 -4.59 -0.44
C GLY A 195 6.34 -4.29 -0.24
N PHE A 196 5.65 -5.12 0.53
CA PHE A 196 4.26 -4.84 0.85
C PHE A 196 3.80 -5.56 2.12
N VAL A 197 2.63 -5.13 2.62
CA VAL A 197 2.00 -5.69 3.82
C VAL A 197 0.49 -5.41 3.79
N GLY A 198 -0.30 -6.24 4.47
CA GLY A 198 -1.69 -5.92 4.78
C GLY A 198 -1.80 -4.83 5.85
N SER A 199 -2.82 -3.97 5.78
CA SER A 199 -3.13 -3.06 6.88
C SER A 199 -3.56 -3.85 8.13
N PRO A 200 -3.44 -3.27 9.34
CA PRO A 200 -3.91 -3.92 10.56
C PRO A 200 -5.39 -4.31 10.48
N TRP A 201 -6.24 -3.45 9.90
CA TRP A 201 -7.65 -3.77 9.67
C TRP A 201 -7.81 -4.99 8.75
N THR A 202 -7.13 -4.99 7.61
CA THR A 202 -7.20 -6.10 6.65
C THR A 202 -6.71 -7.42 7.26
N LEU A 203 -5.59 -7.41 7.99
CA LEU A 203 -5.08 -8.61 8.66
C LEU A 203 -6.06 -9.09 9.74
N ALA A 204 -6.59 -8.17 10.56
CA ALA A 204 -7.57 -8.51 11.59
C ALA A 204 -8.84 -9.13 11.00
N THR A 205 -9.31 -8.68 9.83
CA THR A 205 -10.49 -9.29 9.17
C THR A 205 -10.25 -10.75 8.79
N TYR A 206 -9.06 -11.09 8.30
CA TYR A 206 -8.69 -12.48 8.03
C TYR A 206 -8.58 -13.31 9.31
N VAL A 207 -7.85 -12.80 10.31
CA VAL A 207 -7.57 -13.53 11.55
C VAL A 207 -8.84 -13.76 12.38
N ILE A 208 -9.83 -12.85 12.31
CA ILE A 208 -11.02 -12.85 13.17
C ILE A 208 -12.31 -13.16 12.40
N GLU A 209 -12.28 -13.21 11.04
CA GLU A 209 -13.49 -13.37 10.21
C GLU A 209 -14.65 -12.45 10.66
N GLY A 210 -14.40 -11.14 10.70
CA GLY A 210 -15.42 -10.11 10.76
C GLY A 210 -15.94 -9.68 12.12
N ARG A 211 -15.30 -10.02 13.25
CA ARG A 211 -15.72 -9.47 14.57
C ARG A 211 -14.58 -9.41 15.57
N GLN A 212 -14.04 -8.26 15.88
CA GLN A 212 -13.57 -7.67 17.14
C GLN A 212 -12.32 -6.78 17.04
N GLN A 213 -12.29 -5.75 17.89
CA GLN A 213 -11.48 -4.55 17.88
C GLN A 213 -10.00 -4.66 18.36
N PRO A 214 -9.65 -5.53 19.32
CA PRO A 214 -8.30 -5.53 19.91
C PRO A 214 -7.19 -5.96 18.96
N ALA A 215 -7.46 -6.88 18.03
CA ALA A 215 -6.47 -7.39 17.09
C ALA A 215 -5.86 -6.31 16.16
N VAL A 216 -6.62 -5.26 15.84
CA VAL A 216 -6.14 -4.16 14.97
C VAL A 216 -5.01 -3.39 15.65
N GLN A 217 -5.09 -3.14 16.95
CA GLN A 217 -4.08 -2.40 17.70
C GLN A 217 -2.78 -3.19 17.85
N GLU A 218 -2.88 -4.48 18.14
CA GLU A 218 -1.71 -5.36 18.28
C GLU A 218 -0.95 -5.54 16.97
N HIS A 219 -1.64 -5.76 15.86
CA HIS A 219 -1.01 -5.89 14.55
C HIS A 219 -0.27 -4.64 14.07
N GLN A 220 -0.57 -3.46 14.60
CA GLN A 220 0.05 -2.21 14.18
C GLN A 220 1.56 -2.16 14.43
N GLU A 221 2.03 -2.50 15.65
CA GLU A 221 3.46 -2.47 16.00
C GLU A 221 4.24 -3.54 15.20
N HIS A 222 3.64 -4.70 15.01
CA HIS A 222 4.23 -5.76 14.21
C HIS A 222 4.39 -5.37 12.74
N MET A 223 3.41 -4.63 12.17
CA MET A 223 3.52 -4.13 10.80
C MET A 223 4.59 -3.04 10.65
N ILE A 224 4.79 -2.18 11.65
CA ILE A 224 5.91 -1.23 11.66
C ILE A 224 7.24 -1.98 11.59
N THR A 225 7.41 -2.99 12.43
CA THR A 225 8.60 -3.84 12.46
C THR A 225 8.82 -4.55 11.13
N TYR A 226 7.78 -5.14 10.55
CA TYR A 226 7.88 -5.86 9.28
C TYR A 226 8.17 -4.94 8.08
N ILE A 227 7.59 -3.74 8.04
CA ILE A 227 7.89 -2.76 6.99
C ILE A 227 9.35 -2.32 7.08
N ARG A 228 9.86 -2.00 8.28
CA ARG A 228 11.27 -1.64 8.49
C ARG A 228 12.18 -2.76 8.05
N TYR A 229 11.89 -3.99 8.44
CA TYR A 229 12.65 -5.17 8.02
C TYR A 229 12.73 -5.30 6.49
N GLN A 230 11.62 -5.10 5.79
CA GLN A 230 11.61 -5.13 4.32
C GLN A 230 12.48 -4.01 3.71
N ILE A 231 12.42 -2.79 4.27
CA ILE A 231 13.23 -1.66 3.81
C ILE A 231 14.71 -1.93 4.05
N ASP A 232 15.08 -2.37 5.24
CA ASP A 232 16.46 -2.70 5.61
C ASP A 232 17.03 -3.85 4.75
N SER A 233 16.16 -4.75 4.30
CA SER A 233 16.51 -5.86 3.40
C SER A 233 16.54 -5.47 1.92
N GLY A 234 16.20 -4.23 1.55
CA GLY A 234 16.38 -3.72 0.19
C GLY A 234 15.12 -3.25 -0.55
N ALA A 235 13.94 -3.28 0.08
CA ALA A 235 12.75 -2.66 -0.51
C ALA A 235 12.93 -1.14 -0.64
N GLN A 236 12.64 -0.59 -1.83
CA GLN A 236 12.79 0.84 -2.12
C GLN A 236 11.48 1.61 -2.03
N CYS A 237 10.38 0.89 -2.11
CA CYS A 237 9.01 1.35 -1.86
C CYS A 237 8.28 0.27 -1.09
N VAL A 238 7.31 0.64 -0.25
CA VAL A 238 6.45 -0.35 0.41
C VAL A 238 4.99 0.03 0.22
N GLN A 239 4.17 -0.94 -0.18
CA GLN A 239 2.73 -0.77 -0.31
C GLN A 239 1.97 -1.41 0.84
N ILE A 240 1.09 -0.63 1.48
CA ILE A 240 0.20 -1.08 2.54
C ILE A 240 -1.18 -1.32 1.92
N PHE A 241 -1.62 -2.57 1.94
CA PHE A 241 -2.90 -2.97 1.38
C PHE A 241 -4.01 -2.91 2.44
N ASP A 242 -4.87 -1.90 2.35
CA ASP A 242 -6.12 -1.81 3.11
C ASP A 242 -7.28 -2.41 2.31
N SER A 243 -7.11 -3.67 1.86
CA SER A 243 -8.00 -4.34 0.91
C SER A 243 -9.47 -4.39 1.37
N TRP A 244 -9.71 -4.43 2.68
CA TRP A 244 -11.04 -4.44 3.28
C TRP A 244 -11.47 -3.06 3.81
N GLY A 245 -10.61 -2.04 3.70
CA GLY A 245 -10.90 -0.69 4.19
C GLY A 245 -12.13 -0.06 3.53
N GLY A 246 -12.30 -0.25 2.22
CA GLY A 246 -13.46 0.28 1.49
C GLY A 246 -14.80 -0.40 1.81
N GLN A 247 -14.81 -1.50 2.56
CA GLN A 247 -16.04 -2.10 3.10
C GLN A 247 -16.55 -1.35 4.34
N LEU A 248 -15.72 -0.52 4.94
CA LEU A 248 -16.10 0.32 6.07
C LEU A 248 -16.78 1.60 5.58
N PRO A 249 -17.91 2.00 6.15
CA PRO A 249 -18.38 3.37 6.02
C PRO A 249 -17.27 4.34 6.46
N PRO A 250 -17.16 5.54 5.88
CA PRO A 250 -16.09 6.47 6.20
C PRO A 250 -15.88 6.75 7.68
N ARG A 251 -16.96 6.86 8.46
CA ARG A 251 -16.89 7.04 9.92
C ARG A 251 -16.25 5.85 10.64
N GLU A 252 -16.55 4.63 10.20
CA GLU A 252 -15.95 3.43 10.80
C GLU A 252 -14.49 3.26 10.34
N TRP A 253 -14.18 3.66 9.12
CA TRP A 253 -12.80 3.71 8.66
C TRP A 253 -11.94 4.68 9.50
N ASP A 254 -12.48 5.86 9.83
CA ASP A 254 -11.86 6.84 10.73
C ASP A 254 -11.60 6.27 12.14
N ARG A 255 -12.30 5.21 12.52
CA ARG A 255 -12.17 4.56 13.82
C ARG A 255 -11.25 3.34 13.77
N TRP A 256 -11.32 2.52 12.72
CA TRP A 256 -10.75 1.17 12.71
C TRP A 256 -9.57 0.96 11.77
N SER A 257 -9.35 1.80 10.77
CA SER A 257 -8.21 1.69 9.85
C SER A 257 -7.34 2.94 9.84
N GLY A 258 -7.91 4.10 9.62
CA GLY A 258 -7.18 5.35 9.42
C GLY A 258 -6.16 5.71 10.49
N PRO A 259 -6.50 5.69 11.80
CA PRO A 259 -5.54 6.05 12.87
C PRO A 259 -4.33 5.12 12.92
N TYR A 260 -4.53 3.84 12.66
CA TYR A 260 -3.47 2.83 12.67
C TYR A 260 -2.55 2.99 11.46
N LEU A 261 -3.10 3.22 10.27
CA LEU A 261 -2.32 3.53 9.07
C LEU A 261 -1.46 4.78 9.28
N LYS A 262 -2.06 5.85 9.81
CA LYS A 262 -1.34 7.09 10.12
C LYS A 262 -0.18 6.86 11.08
N ARG A 263 -0.38 6.07 12.12
CA ARG A 263 0.68 5.73 13.10
C ARG A 263 1.79 4.91 12.46
N ILE A 264 1.45 3.88 11.67
CA ILE A 264 2.42 3.06 10.94
C ILE A 264 3.27 3.94 10.04
N ILE A 265 2.65 4.76 9.20
CA ILE A 265 3.34 5.64 8.26
C ILE A 265 4.27 6.60 9.03
N SER A 266 3.77 7.27 10.05
CA SER A 266 4.56 8.18 10.87
C SER A 266 5.75 7.49 11.52
N ALA A 267 5.56 6.29 12.10
CA ALA A 267 6.61 5.54 12.75
C ALA A 267 7.68 5.04 11.76
N VAL A 268 7.28 4.57 10.58
CA VAL A 268 8.24 4.15 9.55
C VAL A 268 8.98 5.37 8.99
N LYS A 269 8.29 6.46 8.68
CA LYS A 269 8.90 7.70 8.14
C LYS A 269 9.85 8.38 9.13
N SER A 270 9.70 8.16 10.44
CA SER A 270 10.65 8.69 11.44
C SER A 270 12.04 8.05 11.35
N THR A 271 12.14 6.82 10.86
CA THR A 271 13.41 6.09 10.68
C THR A 271 13.84 5.98 9.21
N HIS A 272 12.88 5.94 8.29
CA HIS A 272 13.09 5.77 6.85
C HIS A 272 12.39 6.90 6.06
N PRO A 273 12.78 8.17 6.25
CA PRO A 273 12.06 9.33 5.68
C PRO A 273 12.05 9.35 4.15
N LEU A 274 13.04 8.74 3.51
CA LEU A 274 13.19 8.74 2.04
C LEU A 274 12.49 7.60 1.35
N THR A 275 12.08 6.53 2.06
CA THR A 275 11.38 5.39 1.46
C THR A 275 9.92 5.73 1.25
N PRO A 276 9.41 5.76 0.00
CA PRO A 276 8.01 6.00 -0.27
C PRO A 276 7.10 4.91 0.28
N LEU A 277 6.02 5.33 0.93
CA LEU A 277 4.95 4.45 1.39
C LEU A 277 3.68 4.71 0.58
N THR A 278 3.13 3.65 0.00
CA THR A 278 1.85 3.68 -0.72
C THR A 278 0.76 3.08 0.16
N VAL A 279 -0.39 3.73 0.25
CA VAL A 279 -1.60 3.12 0.83
C VAL A 279 -2.61 2.89 -0.29
N TYR A 280 -3.10 1.65 -0.38
CA TYR A 280 -4.14 1.26 -1.32
C TYR A 280 -5.36 0.70 -0.58
N ALA A 281 -6.55 1.18 -0.91
CA ALA A 281 -7.81 0.60 -0.45
C ALA A 281 -8.70 0.28 -1.66
N ASN A 282 -9.28 -0.93 -1.67
CA ASN A 282 -10.31 -1.27 -2.65
C ASN A 282 -11.62 -0.57 -2.28
N GLY A 283 -12.36 -0.01 -3.25
CA GLY A 283 -13.54 0.82 -3.00
C GLY A 283 -13.20 2.19 -2.39
N SER A 284 -12.07 2.79 -2.79
CA SER A 284 -11.48 3.97 -2.17
C SER A 284 -12.20 5.30 -2.45
N GLY A 285 -13.17 5.36 -3.36
CA GLY A 285 -13.79 6.61 -3.81
C GLY A 285 -14.34 7.52 -2.68
N GLY A 286 -14.87 6.93 -1.61
CA GLY A 286 -15.34 7.65 -0.42
C GLY A 286 -14.25 7.95 0.62
N LEU A 287 -12.99 7.51 0.40
CA LEU A 287 -11.92 7.55 1.38
C LEU A 287 -10.72 8.39 0.94
N LEU A 288 -10.73 9.01 -0.23
CA LEU A 288 -9.56 9.63 -0.86
C LEU A 288 -8.84 10.62 0.08
N GLU A 289 -9.57 11.60 0.63
CA GLU A 289 -9.00 12.61 1.54
C GLU A 289 -8.50 11.98 2.85
N ARG A 290 -9.14 10.91 3.29
CA ARG A 290 -8.74 10.13 4.47
C ARG A 290 -7.45 9.38 4.24
N LEU A 291 -7.32 8.74 3.07
CA LEU A 291 -6.09 8.05 2.65
C LEU A 291 -4.93 9.03 2.56
N LYS A 292 -5.12 10.21 1.92
CA LYS A 292 -4.12 11.28 1.94
C LYS A 292 -3.78 11.72 3.37
N GLY A 293 -4.78 11.86 4.24
CA GLY A 293 -4.65 12.25 5.65
C GLY A 293 -3.82 11.28 6.51
N THR A 294 -3.53 10.06 6.01
CA THR A 294 -2.61 9.12 6.68
C THR A 294 -1.15 9.59 6.62
N GLY A 295 -0.80 10.47 5.69
CA GLY A 295 0.57 10.93 5.46
C GLY A 295 1.37 10.03 4.52
N ALA A 296 0.70 9.14 3.77
CA ALA A 296 1.34 8.33 2.74
C ALA A 296 1.90 9.22 1.61
N ASP A 297 3.03 8.82 1.04
CA ASP A 297 3.63 9.51 -0.11
C ASP A 297 2.81 9.28 -1.39
N VAL A 298 2.15 8.11 -1.46
CA VAL A 298 1.36 7.69 -2.61
C VAL A 298 -0.01 7.18 -2.17
N VAL A 299 -1.08 7.66 -2.81
CA VAL A 299 -2.44 7.12 -2.67
C VAL A 299 -2.74 6.23 -3.86
N GLY A 300 -2.93 4.94 -3.60
CA GLY A 300 -3.37 3.96 -4.59
C GLY A 300 -4.89 4.01 -4.78
N LEU A 301 -5.31 4.14 -6.03
CA LEU A 301 -6.71 4.25 -6.43
C LEU A 301 -7.21 2.93 -7.01
N ASP A 302 -8.42 2.54 -6.66
CA ASP A 302 -9.10 1.47 -7.38
C ASP A 302 -9.73 1.97 -8.71
N TRP A 303 -10.13 1.02 -9.57
CA TRP A 303 -10.64 1.33 -10.92
C TRP A 303 -11.97 2.08 -10.94
N THR A 304 -12.71 2.15 -9.83
CA THR A 304 -14.02 2.82 -9.76
C THR A 304 -13.89 4.33 -9.60
N VAL A 305 -12.66 4.81 -9.30
CA VAL A 305 -12.37 6.23 -9.08
C VAL A 305 -11.98 6.88 -10.41
N ASP A 306 -12.60 8.01 -10.78
CA ASP A 306 -12.11 8.83 -11.87
C ASP A 306 -10.78 9.50 -11.48
N MET A 307 -9.74 9.30 -12.28
CA MET A 307 -8.39 9.81 -12.01
C MET A 307 -8.35 11.35 -11.95
N ALA A 308 -9.13 12.04 -12.80
CA ALA A 308 -9.18 13.51 -12.76
C ALA A 308 -9.90 14.03 -11.52
N ASP A 309 -10.96 13.33 -11.07
CA ASP A 309 -11.62 13.63 -9.79
C ASP A 309 -10.67 13.44 -8.62
N ALA A 310 -9.96 12.31 -8.58
CA ALA A 310 -8.96 12.05 -7.54
C ALA A 310 -7.88 13.14 -7.53
N ARG A 311 -7.33 13.52 -8.67
CA ARG A 311 -6.32 14.58 -8.78
C ARG A 311 -6.85 15.93 -8.30
N ARG A 312 -8.08 16.28 -8.66
CA ARG A 312 -8.73 17.52 -8.20
C ARG A 312 -8.93 17.52 -6.67
N ARG A 313 -9.39 16.41 -6.08
CA ARG A 313 -9.66 16.28 -4.64
C ARG A 313 -8.38 16.22 -3.80
N LEU A 314 -7.37 15.51 -4.27
CA LEU A 314 -6.15 15.28 -3.54
C LEU A 314 -5.06 16.33 -3.80
N GLY A 315 -5.17 17.11 -4.87
CA GLY A 315 -4.17 18.12 -5.24
C GLY A 315 -2.88 17.50 -5.79
N ASN A 316 -1.81 18.31 -5.85
CA ASN A 316 -0.53 17.95 -6.47
C ASN A 316 0.60 17.69 -5.45
N ASP A 317 0.30 17.64 -4.18
CA ASP A 317 1.26 17.42 -3.09
C ASP A 317 1.43 15.95 -2.71
N VAL A 318 0.54 15.07 -3.17
CA VAL A 318 0.60 13.62 -3.02
C VAL A 318 0.71 12.92 -4.38
N SER A 319 1.45 11.83 -4.46
CA SER A 319 1.51 11.01 -5.66
C SER A 319 0.31 10.08 -5.75
N LEU A 320 -0.21 9.83 -6.96
CA LEU A 320 -1.30 8.89 -7.21
C LEU A 320 -0.78 7.65 -7.90
N GLN A 321 -1.30 6.48 -7.53
CA GLN A 321 -1.02 5.23 -8.20
C GLN A 321 -2.31 4.62 -8.74
N GLY A 322 -2.27 4.15 -9.96
CA GLY A 322 -3.40 3.46 -10.61
C GLY A 322 -3.72 4.08 -11.96
N ASN A 323 -4.95 3.92 -12.49
CA ASN A 323 -5.99 3.04 -11.93
C ASN A 323 -6.83 2.43 -13.07
N VAL A 324 -6.11 1.95 -14.10
CA VAL A 324 -6.77 1.30 -15.24
C VAL A 324 -7.59 0.10 -14.78
N ASP A 325 -8.82 -0.05 -15.27
CA ASP A 325 -9.65 -1.22 -15.00
C ASP A 325 -8.95 -2.50 -15.49
N PRO A 326 -8.72 -3.49 -14.63
CA PRO A 326 -8.09 -4.74 -15.03
C PRO A 326 -8.83 -5.48 -16.16
N THR A 327 -10.13 -5.28 -16.30
CA THR A 327 -10.93 -5.92 -17.35
C THR A 327 -10.60 -5.41 -18.76
N ILE A 328 -10.02 -4.22 -18.87
CA ILE A 328 -9.61 -3.66 -20.17
C ILE A 328 -8.54 -4.50 -20.87
N LEU A 329 -7.76 -5.27 -20.09
CA LEU A 329 -6.74 -6.17 -20.64
C LEU A 329 -7.33 -7.36 -21.43
N PHE A 330 -8.65 -7.56 -21.41
CA PHE A 330 -9.35 -8.51 -22.28
C PHE A 330 -9.89 -7.89 -23.58
N ALA A 331 -9.73 -6.57 -23.71
CA ALA A 331 -10.17 -5.84 -24.90
C ALA A 331 -9.07 -5.78 -25.98
N SER A 332 -9.34 -5.06 -27.08
CA SER A 332 -8.37 -4.85 -28.15
C SER A 332 -7.19 -3.98 -27.68
N GLU A 333 -6.04 -4.12 -28.33
CA GLU A 333 -4.85 -3.27 -28.09
C GLU A 333 -5.18 -1.78 -28.23
N ALA A 334 -6.06 -1.40 -29.18
CA ALA A 334 -6.51 -0.01 -29.35
C ALA A 334 -7.25 0.49 -28.09
N ALA A 335 -8.14 -0.31 -27.52
CA ALA A 335 -8.86 0.04 -26.30
C ALA A 335 -7.93 0.12 -25.08
N ILE A 336 -6.96 -0.79 -24.96
CA ILE A 336 -5.91 -0.74 -23.92
C ILE A 336 -5.11 0.57 -24.06
N THR A 337 -4.66 0.89 -25.26
CA THR A 337 -3.90 2.13 -25.55
C THR A 337 -4.67 3.38 -25.16
N GLU A 338 -5.95 3.45 -25.54
CA GLU A 338 -6.82 4.60 -25.22
C GLU A 338 -6.98 4.79 -23.72
N ASN A 339 -7.30 3.72 -22.98
CA ASN A 339 -7.47 3.77 -21.53
C ASN A 339 -6.18 4.17 -20.81
N VAL A 340 -5.03 3.62 -21.21
CA VAL A 340 -3.73 3.97 -20.62
C VAL A 340 -3.43 5.44 -20.83
N ARG A 341 -3.64 5.97 -22.06
CA ARG A 341 -3.44 7.38 -22.38
C ARG A 341 -4.38 8.29 -21.59
N GLU A 342 -5.66 7.91 -21.50
CA GLU A 342 -6.66 8.66 -20.74
C GLU A 342 -6.28 8.78 -19.26
N VAL A 343 -5.91 7.66 -18.61
CA VAL A 343 -5.53 7.66 -17.19
C VAL A 343 -4.27 8.51 -16.96
N VAL A 344 -3.25 8.38 -17.81
CA VAL A 344 -2.02 9.17 -17.70
C VAL A 344 -2.29 10.66 -17.92
N ALA A 345 -3.12 11.02 -18.91
CA ALA A 345 -3.52 12.41 -19.18
C ALA A 345 -4.29 13.02 -17.99
N LYS A 346 -5.27 12.28 -17.43
CA LYS A 346 -6.06 12.71 -16.27
C LYS A 346 -5.23 12.84 -14.99
N ALA A 347 -4.22 12.01 -14.81
CA ALA A 347 -3.32 12.06 -13.65
C ALA A 347 -2.41 13.31 -13.70
N GLY A 348 -2.12 13.82 -14.88
CA GLY A 348 -1.21 14.95 -15.09
C GLY A 348 0.27 14.55 -15.06
N ARG A 349 1.15 15.55 -15.25
CA ARG A 349 2.60 15.34 -15.30
C ARG A 349 3.19 15.14 -13.92
N GLY A 350 4.10 14.18 -13.80
CA GLY A 350 4.79 13.83 -12.55
C GLY A 350 3.82 13.20 -11.53
N ARG A 351 4.28 12.88 -10.35
CA ARG A 351 3.47 12.37 -9.22
C ARG A 351 2.38 11.35 -9.60
N HIS A 352 2.64 10.54 -10.61
CA HIS A 352 1.76 9.46 -11.05
C HIS A 352 2.56 8.19 -11.28
N ILE A 353 2.07 7.09 -10.75
CA ILE A 353 2.56 5.73 -10.98
C ILE A 353 1.44 4.98 -11.68
N LEU A 354 1.62 4.67 -12.96
CA LEU A 354 0.63 3.92 -13.72
C LEU A 354 0.54 2.49 -13.21
N ASN A 355 -0.67 2.06 -12.93
CA ASN A 355 -0.99 0.70 -12.48
C ASN A 355 -2.43 0.37 -12.89
N LEU A 356 -2.82 -0.87 -12.73
CA LEU A 356 -4.22 -1.23 -12.69
C LEU A 356 -4.85 -0.77 -11.37
N GLY A 357 -6.15 -0.56 -11.37
CA GLY A 357 -6.91 -0.23 -10.17
C GLY A 357 -7.21 -1.44 -9.27
N HIS A 358 -6.74 -2.63 -9.65
CA HIS A 358 -6.72 -3.88 -8.87
C HIS A 358 -5.65 -4.82 -9.44
N GLY A 359 -5.53 -6.03 -8.90
CA GLY A 359 -4.59 -7.02 -9.44
C GLY A 359 -4.99 -7.55 -10.82
N VAL A 360 -3.99 -7.95 -11.62
CA VAL A 360 -4.20 -8.65 -12.89
C VAL A 360 -5.12 -9.85 -12.67
N LEU A 361 -6.11 -10.02 -13.54
CA LEU A 361 -7.09 -11.09 -13.44
C LEU A 361 -6.54 -12.42 -14.00
N VAL A 362 -7.05 -13.52 -13.48
CA VAL A 362 -6.73 -14.84 -14.02
C VAL A 362 -7.28 -14.95 -15.44
N GLY A 363 -6.46 -15.47 -16.37
CA GLY A 363 -6.83 -15.60 -17.78
C GLY A 363 -6.57 -14.34 -18.62
N THR A 364 -6.04 -13.26 -18.04
CA THR A 364 -5.58 -12.10 -18.83
C THR A 364 -4.54 -12.56 -19.86
N PRO A 365 -4.68 -12.18 -21.16
CA PRO A 365 -3.70 -12.50 -22.19
C PRO A 365 -2.34 -11.86 -21.89
N GLU A 366 -1.26 -12.61 -22.04
CA GLU A 366 0.10 -12.08 -21.79
C GLU A 366 0.47 -10.97 -22.79
N GLU A 367 0.01 -11.09 -24.04
CA GLU A 367 0.17 -10.06 -25.08
C GLU A 367 -0.49 -8.73 -24.70
N SER A 368 -1.64 -8.77 -24.06
CA SER A 368 -2.33 -7.55 -23.57
C SER A 368 -1.52 -6.86 -22.45
N VAL A 369 -0.91 -7.66 -21.57
CA VAL A 369 -0.04 -7.14 -20.51
C VAL A 369 1.24 -6.55 -21.13
N ALA A 370 1.85 -7.23 -22.09
CA ALA A 370 3.00 -6.71 -22.83
C ALA A 370 2.67 -5.37 -23.50
N HIS A 371 1.56 -5.33 -24.23
CA HIS A 371 1.09 -4.11 -24.92
C HIS A 371 0.87 -2.94 -23.93
N PHE A 372 0.26 -3.20 -22.77
CA PHE A 372 0.08 -2.18 -21.75
C PHE A 372 1.42 -1.57 -21.28
N PHE A 373 2.43 -2.41 -21.00
CA PHE A 373 3.76 -1.93 -20.62
C PHE A 373 4.44 -1.18 -21.75
N ASP A 374 4.32 -1.64 -22.99
CA ASP A 374 4.93 -0.98 -24.13
C ASP A 374 4.31 0.40 -24.38
N VAL A 375 2.97 0.52 -24.33
CA VAL A 375 2.28 1.81 -24.40
C VAL A 375 2.78 2.76 -23.29
N SER A 376 2.88 2.27 -22.05
CA SER A 376 3.31 3.09 -20.91
C SER A 376 4.69 3.73 -21.12
N LYS A 377 5.62 3.02 -21.78
CA LYS A 377 6.98 3.50 -22.07
C LYS A 377 7.03 4.56 -23.15
N THR A 378 6.04 4.59 -24.05
CA THR A 378 5.96 5.59 -25.13
C THR A 378 5.39 6.94 -24.70
N LEU A 379 4.70 7.00 -23.54
CA LEU A 379 4.02 8.20 -23.04
C LEU A 379 4.98 9.14 -22.32
N LEU A 380 5.92 9.72 -23.08
CA LEU A 380 6.84 10.73 -22.55
C LEU A 380 6.10 12.05 -22.33
N TYR A 381 6.29 12.66 -21.15
CA TYR A 381 5.64 13.94 -20.81
C TYR A 381 6.05 15.10 -21.73
N ALA A 382 7.21 15.03 -22.36
CA ALA A 382 7.64 16.02 -23.38
C ALA A 382 6.74 16.02 -24.61
N ASN A 383 6.10 14.87 -24.91
CA ASN A 383 5.25 14.67 -26.10
C ASN A 383 3.74 14.83 -25.78
N MET A 384 3.39 15.08 -24.53
CA MET A 384 2.00 15.26 -24.09
C MET A 384 1.69 16.77 -24.04
N GLN A 385 0.80 17.21 -24.92
CA GLN A 385 0.28 18.59 -24.97
C GLN A 385 -0.79 18.83 -23.92
#